data_593332dc7670a2fbb90c67c9cfed81d7
#
_entry.id   593332dc7670a2fbb90c67c9cfed81d7
#
_cell.length_a   1.000
_cell.length_b   1.000
_cell.length_c   1.000
_cell.angle_alpha   90.00
_cell.angle_beta   90.00
_cell.angle_gamma   90.00
#
_symmetry.space_group_name_H-M   'P 1'
#
loop_
_entity.id
_entity.type
_entity.pdbx_description
1 polymer ?
#
loop_
_entity_poly.entity_id
_entity_poly.type
_entity_poly.pdbx_seq_one_letter_code
_entity_poly.pdbx_strand_id
1 'polypeptide(L)'
;KIPWLGDKIIKLVQDIKYSIKKIFISNMLFEDMGYTYLGPIDGHNIEKIESVLKIAKEIDGPKLIHVITKKGKGYKPAEDNPDRYHSTGPINLETGKSTKSKSKDYSKVFGEKLVKLAEENENIVAITASMKDGTGLKEFSEKFKNRFFDVGIAEGHAICMAGGMATDNIIPVVPIYSSFYQRGYDQVIPVSYTHLTLPTILRV
;
A
#
# COMPACT_ATOMS: atom_id res chain seq x y z
N LYS A 1 -40.99 9.99 35.67
CA LYS A 1 -40.02 9.06 35.06
C LYS A 1 -40.65 7.68 35.06
N ILE A 2 -40.97 7.14 33.85
CA ILE A 2 -41.39 5.74 33.70
C ILE A 2 -40.12 4.99 33.34
N PRO A 3 -39.46 4.24 34.24
CA PRO A 3 -38.09 3.73 34.06
C PRO A 3 -37.95 2.78 32.86
N TRP A 4 -39.01 2.05 32.53
CA TRP A 4 -38.97 1.03 31.48
C TRP A 4 -39.24 1.58 30.06
N LEU A 5 -39.98 2.72 29.92
CA LEU A 5 -40.31 3.32 28.65
C LEU A 5 -39.17 4.23 28.15
N GLY A 6 -38.42 4.84 29.05
CA GLY A 6 -37.31 5.75 28.74
C GLY A 6 -36.19 5.08 27.97
N ASP A 7 -35.77 3.91 28.39
CA ASP A 7 -34.65 3.18 27.75
C ASP A 7 -34.99 2.69 26.33
N LYS A 8 -36.23 2.24 26.10
CA LYS A 8 -36.69 1.83 24.77
C LYS A 8 -36.79 3.01 23.80
N ILE A 9 -37.28 4.17 24.30
CA ILE A 9 -37.38 5.40 23.47
C ILE A 9 -35.99 5.91 23.15
N ILE A 10 -35.07 5.93 24.14
CA ILE A 10 -33.69 6.34 23.91
C ILE A 10 -33.02 5.44 22.87
N LYS A 11 -33.19 4.14 22.98
CA LYS A 11 -32.67 3.18 22.01
C LYS A 11 -33.25 3.40 20.61
N LEU A 12 -34.56 3.59 20.48
CA LEU A 12 -35.22 3.87 19.22
C LEU A 12 -34.70 5.16 18.58
N VAL A 13 -34.53 6.23 19.35
CA VAL A 13 -33.98 7.50 18.87
C VAL A 13 -32.51 7.33 18.43
N GLN A 14 -31.73 6.55 19.16
CA GLN A 14 -30.35 6.20 18.79
C GLN A 14 -30.30 5.41 17.49
N ASP A 15 -31.18 4.42 17.31
CA ASP A 15 -31.27 3.59 16.10
C ASP A 15 -31.70 4.43 14.88
N ILE A 16 -32.64 5.35 15.04
CA ILE A 16 -33.06 6.29 13.99
C ILE A 16 -31.89 7.23 13.62
N LYS A 17 -31.24 7.82 14.62
CA LYS A 17 -30.08 8.69 14.43
C LYS A 17 -28.93 7.94 13.72
N TYR A 18 -28.70 6.70 14.11
CA TYR A 18 -27.71 5.81 13.49
C TYR A 18 -28.06 5.51 12.04
N SER A 19 -29.32 5.18 11.74
CA SER A 19 -29.80 4.89 10.39
C SER A 19 -29.69 6.12 9.46
N ILE A 20 -30.02 7.31 9.96
CA ILE A 20 -29.84 8.57 9.22
C ILE A 20 -28.35 8.85 8.98
N LYS A 21 -27.51 8.67 9.99
CA LYS A 21 -26.06 8.83 9.88
C LYS A 21 -25.46 7.87 8.82
N LYS A 22 -25.98 6.63 8.74
CA LYS A 22 -25.55 5.59 7.80
C LYS A 22 -25.79 5.96 6.33
N ILE A 23 -26.83 6.76 6.05
CA ILE A 23 -27.13 7.23 4.68
C ILE A 23 -26.11 8.27 4.20
N PHE A 24 -25.56 9.07 5.12
CA PHE A 24 -24.69 10.21 4.79
C PHE A 24 -23.20 9.96 5.03
N ILE A 25 -22.82 8.91 5.74
CA ILE A 25 -21.43 8.66 6.14
C ILE A 25 -21.03 7.24 5.73
N SER A 26 -20.13 7.14 4.76
CA SER A 26 -19.63 5.86 4.23
C SER A 26 -18.68 5.08 5.15
N ASN A 27 -18.30 5.61 6.32
CA ASN A 27 -17.29 5.02 7.21
C ASN A 27 -17.86 4.22 8.40
N MET A 28 -19.06 3.67 8.24
CA MET A 28 -19.74 2.94 9.36
C MET A 28 -19.31 1.47 9.50
N LEU A 29 -18.48 0.96 8.59
CA LEU A 29 -18.00 -0.42 8.64
C LEU A 29 -17.38 -0.78 9.99
N PHE A 30 -16.56 0.09 10.54
CA PHE A 30 -15.91 -0.17 11.84
C PHE A 30 -16.87 -0.08 13.02
N GLU A 31 -17.88 0.80 12.95
CA GLU A 31 -18.95 0.86 13.96
C GLU A 31 -19.82 -0.41 13.89
N ASP A 32 -20.12 -0.91 12.68
CA ASP A 32 -20.84 -2.19 12.48
C ASP A 32 -20.03 -3.39 13.03
N MET A 33 -18.70 -3.30 13.05
CA MET A 33 -17.80 -4.29 13.66
C MET A 33 -17.65 -4.14 15.19
N GLY A 34 -18.35 -3.19 15.81
CA GLY A 34 -18.33 -2.96 17.26
C GLY A 34 -17.24 -2.01 17.75
N TYR A 35 -16.58 -1.27 16.88
CA TYR A 35 -15.62 -0.23 17.28
C TYR A 35 -16.32 1.10 17.53
N THR A 36 -15.84 1.86 18.52
CA THR A 36 -16.17 3.28 18.60
C THR A 36 -15.29 4.06 17.64
N TYR A 37 -15.88 4.65 16.62
CA TYR A 37 -15.14 5.44 15.63
C TYR A 37 -14.98 6.89 16.08
N LEU A 38 -13.71 7.36 16.10
CA LEU A 38 -13.31 8.72 16.47
C LEU A 38 -12.56 9.35 15.29
N GLY A 39 -13.16 10.28 14.62
CA GLY A 39 -12.55 10.95 13.47
C GLY A 39 -13.54 11.33 12.35
N PRO A 40 -13.02 11.71 11.18
CA PRO A 40 -11.60 11.93 10.87
C PRO A 40 -11.03 13.17 11.56
N ILE A 41 -9.75 13.12 11.95
CA ILE A 41 -9.03 14.23 12.59
C ILE A 41 -7.78 14.60 11.79
N ASP A 42 -7.41 15.88 11.81
CA ASP A 42 -6.17 16.35 11.19
C ASP A 42 -4.97 15.84 12.01
N GLY A 43 -4.18 14.94 11.40
CA GLY A 43 -3.00 14.35 12.00
C GLY A 43 -1.79 15.28 12.09
N HIS A 44 -1.86 16.48 11.54
CA HIS A 44 -0.84 17.51 11.72
C HIS A 44 -1.17 18.49 12.84
N ASN A 45 -2.32 18.36 13.48
CA ASN A 45 -2.73 19.12 14.65
C ASN A 45 -2.56 18.27 15.93
N ILE A 46 -1.43 18.46 16.62
CA ILE A 46 -1.06 17.69 17.81
C ILE A 46 -2.07 17.90 18.94
N GLU A 47 -2.54 19.12 19.16
CA GLU A 47 -3.50 19.45 20.23
C GLU A 47 -4.82 18.70 20.01
N LYS A 48 -5.26 18.62 18.74
CA LYS A 48 -6.49 17.90 18.38
C LYS A 48 -6.33 16.39 18.57
N ILE A 49 -5.18 15.84 18.21
CA ILE A 49 -4.86 14.42 18.45
C ILE A 49 -4.88 14.14 19.96
N GLU A 50 -4.20 14.97 20.75
CA GLU A 50 -4.15 14.81 22.21
C GLU A 50 -5.55 14.86 22.84
N SER A 51 -6.40 15.81 22.42
CA SER A 51 -7.77 15.93 22.92
C SER A 51 -8.60 14.68 22.62
N VAL A 52 -8.49 14.13 21.40
CA VAL A 52 -9.21 12.93 21.00
C VAL A 52 -8.68 11.69 21.74
N LEU A 53 -7.38 11.60 21.97
CA LEU A 53 -6.79 10.51 22.76
C LEU A 53 -7.25 10.55 24.23
N LYS A 54 -7.41 11.74 24.83
CA LYS A 54 -7.99 11.89 26.16
C LYS A 54 -9.43 11.36 26.19
N ILE A 55 -10.26 11.75 25.23
CA ILE A 55 -11.65 11.25 25.13
C ILE A 55 -11.65 9.73 24.91
N ALA A 56 -10.79 9.21 24.06
CA ALA A 56 -10.72 7.80 23.77
C ALA A 56 -10.39 6.95 25.02
N LYS A 57 -9.63 7.50 25.96
CA LYS A 57 -9.31 6.80 27.23
C LYS A 57 -10.52 6.58 28.12
N GLU A 58 -11.50 7.49 28.08
CA GLU A 58 -12.71 7.45 28.90
C GLU A 58 -13.82 6.57 28.30
N ILE A 59 -13.66 6.10 27.08
CA ILE A 59 -14.64 5.24 26.41
C ILE A 59 -14.26 3.78 26.67
N ASP A 60 -15.22 2.92 27.02
CA ASP A 60 -15.00 1.49 27.12
C ASP A 60 -15.03 0.80 25.74
N GLY A 61 -14.41 -0.39 25.66
CA GLY A 61 -14.40 -1.21 24.46
C GLY A 61 -13.36 -0.80 23.41
N PRO A 62 -13.38 -1.42 22.24
CA PRO A 62 -12.43 -1.14 21.14
C PRO A 62 -12.73 0.19 20.46
N LYS A 63 -11.69 0.94 20.15
CA LYS A 63 -11.79 2.27 19.49
C LYS A 63 -10.96 2.31 18.25
N LEU A 64 -11.47 2.99 17.23
CA LEU A 64 -10.74 3.30 15.99
C LEU A 64 -10.58 4.80 15.88
N ILE A 65 -9.35 5.28 15.96
CA ILE A 65 -9.02 6.70 15.79
C ILE A 65 -8.55 6.92 14.36
N HIS A 66 -9.36 7.61 13.58
CA HIS A 66 -9.04 7.90 12.17
C HIS A 66 -8.31 9.25 12.06
N VAL A 67 -7.05 9.18 11.68
CA VAL A 67 -6.16 10.34 11.52
C VAL A 67 -5.86 10.53 10.04
N ILE A 68 -6.10 11.73 9.52
CA ILE A 68 -5.75 12.09 8.14
C ILE A 68 -4.46 12.90 8.15
N THR A 69 -3.49 12.45 7.38
CA THR A 69 -2.20 13.13 7.22
C THR A 69 -1.90 13.39 5.74
N LYS A 70 -1.09 14.39 5.48
CA LYS A 70 -0.48 14.63 4.17
C LYS A 70 0.98 14.20 4.20
N LYS A 71 1.32 13.20 3.38
CA LYS A 71 2.70 12.70 3.27
C LYS A 71 3.64 13.80 2.81
N GLY A 72 4.76 13.97 3.51
CA GLY A 72 5.74 15.04 3.23
C GLY A 72 5.38 16.42 3.76
N LYS A 73 4.33 16.54 4.59
CA LYS A 73 3.86 17.82 5.16
C LYS A 73 4.97 18.62 5.79
N GLY A 74 5.06 19.91 5.41
CA GLY A 74 6.08 20.85 5.90
C GLY A 74 7.32 20.99 4.98
N TYR A 75 7.42 20.12 3.95
CA TYR A 75 8.45 20.25 2.93
C TYR A 75 7.83 20.16 1.53
N LYS A 76 7.64 21.31 0.90
CA LYS A 76 6.89 21.44 -0.37
C LYS A 76 7.35 20.45 -1.45
N PRO A 77 8.64 20.21 -1.72
CA PRO A 77 9.07 19.21 -2.70
C PRO A 77 8.60 17.79 -2.38
N ALA A 78 8.49 17.42 -1.09
CA ALA A 78 7.98 16.12 -0.67
C ALA A 78 6.46 16.03 -0.72
N GLU A 79 5.77 17.14 -0.45
CA GLU A 79 4.31 17.20 -0.61
C GLU A 79 3.87 17.03 -2.07
N ASP A 80 4.67 17.57 -3.02
CA ASP A 80 4.38 17.50 -4.45
C ASP A 80 4.81 16.17 -5.07
N ASN A 81 5.81 15.49 -4.49
CA ASN A 81 6.35 14.21 -4.99
C ASN A 81 6.62 13.23 -3.83
N PRO A 82 5.58 12.76 -3.11
CA PRO A 82 5.75 11.97 -1.90
C PRO A 82 6.49 10.64 -2.13
N ASP A 83 6.33 10.04 -3.29
CA ASP A 83 6.99 8.77 -3.61
C ASP A 83 8.50 8.91 -3.78
N ARG A 84 8.96 10.00 -4.40
CA ARG A 84 10.38 10.31 -4.53
C ARG A 84 11.07 10.49 -3.18
N TYR A 85 10.36 11.04 -2.20
CA TYR A 85 10.91 11.36 -0.86
C TYR A 85 10.56 10.30 0.18
N HIS A 86 9.90 9.21 -0.21
CA HIS A 86 9.49 8.16 0.73
C HIS A 86 10.67 7.42 1.36
N SER A 87 11.74 7.24 0.72
CA SER A 87 12.94 6.56 1.27
C SER A 87 14.17 7.19 0.66
N THR A 88 14.25 8.51 0.78
CA THR A 88 15.35 9.26 0.19
C THR A 88 16.62 9.18 1.06
N GLY A 89 17.76 9.06 0.39
CA GLY A 89 19.05 9.27 1.03
C GLY A 89 19.29 10.76 1.31
N PRO A 90 20.54 11.17 1.61
CA PRO A 90 20.87 12.57 1.83
C PRO A 90 20.48 13.44 0.63
N ILE A 91 19.77 14.54 0.93
CA ILE A 91 19.31 15.53 -0.04
C ILE A 91 19.79 16.93 0.33
N ASN A 92 19.96 17.78 -0.65
CA ASN A 92 20.07 19.22 -0.42
C ASN A 92 18.65 19.77 -0.19
N LEU A 93 18.40 20.37 0.97
CA LEU A 93 17.07 20.84 1.38
C LEU A 93 16.54 21.98 0.51
N GLU A 94 17.42 22.83 -0.03
CA GLU A 94 17.01 23.97 -0.86
C GLU A 94 16.59 23.52 -2.26
N THR A 95 17.33 22.56 -2.83
CA THR A 95 17.10 22.12 -4.23
C THR A 95 16.29 20.84 -4.32
N GLY A 96 16.09 20.12 -3.21
CA GLY A 96 15.44 18.81 -3.18
C GLY A 96 16.19 17.71 -3.95
N LYS A 97 17.43 17.95 -4.36
CA LYS A 97 18.22 16.99 -5.14
C LYS A 97 19.03 16.07 -4.23
N SER A 98 19.16 14.80 -4.63
CA SER A 98 20.03 13.84 -3.95
C SER A 98 21.48 14.29 -4.05
N THR A 99 22.20 14.21 -2.93
CA THR A 99 23.64 14.46 -2.85
C THR A 99 24.47 13.18 -3.05
N LYS A 100 23.81 12.01 -3.13
CA LYS A 100 24.50 10.75 -3.46
C LYS A 100 25.02 10.76 -4.90
N SER A 101 26.23 10.24 -5.10
CA SER A 101 26.76 9.98 -6.42
C SER A 101 25.87 8.94 -7.14
N LYS A 102 25.70 9.11 -8.46
CA LYS A 102 24.94 8.16 -9.29
C LYS A 102 25.81 6.92 -9.56
N SER A 103 26.02 6.05 -8.58
CA SER A 103 26.53 4.71 -8.86
C SER A 103 25.42 3.89 -9.53
N LYS A 104 25.79 3.06 -10.52
CA LYS A 104 24.86 2.05 -11.03
C LYS A 104 24.68 1.00 -9.93
N ASP A 105 23.46 0.86 -9.43
CA ASP A 105 23.07 -0.22 -8.55
C ASP A 105 22.54 -1.43 -9.34
N TYR A 106 22.40 -2.56 -8.69
CA TYR A 106 21.91 -3.79 -9.33
C TYR A 106 20.50 -3.63 -9.91
N SER A 107 19.61 -2.91 -9.22
CA SER A 107 18.23 -2.67 -9.68
C SER A 107 18.23 -1.93 -11.01
N LYS A 108 19.11 -0.94 -11.17
CA LYS A 108 19.23 -0.20 -12.42
C LYS A 108 19.73 -1.06 -13.57
N VAL A 109 20.80 -1.85 -13.33
CA VAL A 109 21.34 -2.78 -14.35
C VAL A 109 20.31 -3.82 -14.74
N PHE A 110 19.58 -4.36 -13.77
CA PHE A 110 18.48 -5.30 -13.98
C PHE A 110 17.38 -4.68 -14.84
N GLY A 111 16.90 -3.49 -14.49
CA GLY A 111 15.83 -2.81 -15.22
C GLY A 111 16.22 -2.49 -16.68
N GLU A 112 17.42 -1.95 -16.90
CA GLU A 112 17.97 -1.69 -18.24
C GLU A 112 18.05 -2.98 -19.10
N LYS A 113 18.44 -4.11 -18.49
CA LYS A 113 18.51 -5.39 -19.21
C LYS A 113 17.12 -5.96 -19.48
N LEU A 114 16.20 -5.87 -18.51
CA LEU A 114 14.83 -6.36 -18.68
C LEU A 114 14.10 -5.63 -19.81
N VAL A 115 14.28 -4.31 -19.93
CA VAL A 115 13.74 -3.53 -21.05
C VAL A 115 14.23 -4.06 -22.38
N LYS A 116 15.54 -4.30 -22.54
CA LYS A 116 16.12 -4.86 -23.78
C LYS A 116 15.56 -6.24 -24.13
N LEU A 117 15.44 -7.12 -23.12
CA LEU A 117 14.85 -8.44 -23.33
C LEU A 117 13.38 -8.37 -23.74
N ALA A 118 12.64 -7.43 -23.18
CA ALA A 118 11.22 -7.24 -23.52
C ALA A 118 11.01 -6.56 -24.90
N GLU A 119 12.01 -5.90 -25.45
CA GLU A 119 12.02 -5.44 -26.84
C GLU A 119 12.13 -6.61 -27.82
N GLU A 120 12.91 -7.63 -27.45
CA GLU A 120 13.17 -8.82 -28.27
C GLU A 120 12.08 -9.90 -28.08
N ASN A 121 11.35 -9.89 -26.93
CA ASN A 121 10.34 -10.89 -26.62
C ASN A 121 9.09 -10.24 -26.01
N GLU A 122 7.99 -10.29 -26.75
CA GLU A 122 6.71 -9.71 -26.34
C GLU A 122 6.02 -10.46 -25.21
N ASN A 123 6.39 -11.71 -24.93
CA ASN A 123 5.82 -12.51 -23.85
C ASN A 123 6.34 -12.10 -22.46
N ILE A 124 7.39 -11.28 -22.39
CA ILE A 124 7.91 -10.79 -21.11
C ILE A 124 6.98 -9.73 -20.52
N VAL A 125 6.49 -9.98 -19.30
CA VAL A 125 5.73 -9.04 -18.50
C VAL A 125 6.43 -8.80 -17.16
N ALA A 126 6.25 -7.62 -16.58
CA ALA A 126 6.79 -7.29 -15.27
C ALA A 126 5.65 -7.07 -14.25
N ILE A 127 5.78 -7.68 -13.08
CA ILE A 127 4.83 -7.56 -11.97
C ILE A 127 5.58 -7.02 -10.77
N THR A 128 5.04 -6.04 -10.08
CA THR A 128 5.61 -5.50 -8.84
C THR A 128 4.57 -5.39 -7.74
N ALA A 129 5.02 -5.30 -6.49
CA ALA A 129 4.17 -5.08 -5.32
C ALA A 129 4.50 -3.73 -4.67
N SER A 130 4.13 -2.63 -5.32
CA SER A 130 4.43 -1.24 -4.92
C SER A 130 5.92 -0.92 -4.80
N MET A 131 6.77 -1.60 -5.58
CA MET A 131 8.24 -1.44 -5.53
C MET A 131 8.85 -1.03 -6.88
N LYS A 132 8.06 -0.44 -7.77
CA LYS A 132 8.44 -0.10 -9.16
C LYS A 132 9.80 0.59 -9.28
N ASP A 133 10.00 1.68 -8.55
CA ASP A 133 11.23 2.48 -8.66
C ASP A 133 12.44 1.78 -8.03
N GLY A 134 12.24 1.15 -6.86
CA GLY A 134 13.31 0.50 -6.13
C GLY A 134 13.81 -0.80 -6.75
N THR A 135 12.96 -1.47 -7.52
CA THR A 135 13.33 -2.69 -8.27
C THR A 135 13.81 -2.42 -9.69
N GLY A 136 13.88 -1.14 -10.11
CA GLY A 136 14.37 -0.74 -11.42
C GLY A 136 13.35 -0.86 -12.55
N LEU A 137 12.07 -1.07 -12.26
CA LEU A 137 11.02 -1.26 -13.27
C LEU A 137 10.44 0.03 -13.85
N LYS A 138 10.96 1.19 -13.45
CA LYS A 138 10.42 2.48 -13.90
C LYS A 138 10.35 2.59 -15.43
N GLU A 139 11.49 2.39 -16.12
CA GLU A 139 11.56 2.48 -17.57
C GLU A 139 10.68 1.44 -18.26
N PHE A 140 10.65 0.21 -17.74
CA PHE A 140 9.76 -0.85 -18.23
C PHE A 140 8.29 -0.42 -18.16
N SER A 141 7.85 0.14 -17.03
CA SER A 141 6.46 0.59 -16.81
C SER A 141 6.05 1.73 -17.75
N GLU A 142 6.98 2.61 -18.11
CA GLU A 142 6.73 3.73 -19.02
C GLU A 142 6.63 3.25 -20.47
N LYS A 143 7.50 2.30 -20.86
CA LYS A 143 7.61 1.79 -22.22
C LYS A 143 6.57 0.72 -22.57
N PHE A 144 6.30 -0.20 -21.64
CA PHE A 144 5.45 -1.37 -21.86
C PHE A 144 4.21 -1.36 -20.94
N LYS A 145 3.38 -0.33 -21.03
CA LYS A 145 2.23 -0.09 -20.14
C LYS A 145 1.28 -1.29 -20.03
N ASN A 146 1.04 -2.02 -21.12
CA ASN A 146 0.14 -3.18 -21.16
C ASN A 146 0.79 -4.49 -20.68
N ARG A 147 2.10 -4.46 -20.40
CA ARG A 147 2.87 -5.59 -19.90
C ARG A 147 3.48 -5.32 -18.52
N PHE A 148 3.02 -4.27 -17.85
CA PHE A 148 3.43 -3.90 -16.50
C PHE A 148 2.23 -3.92 -15.56
N PHE A 149 2.38 -4.61 -14.42
CA PHE A 149 1.33 -4.77 -13.42
C PHE A 149 1.88 -4.41 -12.03
N ASP A 150 1.24 -3.46 -11.37
CA ASP A 150 1.49 -3.17 -9.96
C ASP A 150 0.29 -3.65 -9.14
N VAL A 151 0.49 -4.68 -8.34
CA VAL A 151 -0.57 -5.31 -7.55
C VAL A 151 -0.79 -4.64 -6.18
N GLY A 152 -0.13 -3.52 -5.93
CA GLY A 152 -0.13 -2.90 -4.61
C GLY A 152 0.75 -3.67 -3.62
N ILE A 153 0.57 -3.45 -2.32
CA ILE A 153 1.34 -4.14 -1.27
C ILE A 153 0.78 -5.55 -1.05
N ALA A 154 0.93 -6.42 -2.06
CA ALA A 154 0.33 -7.75 -2.11
C ALA A 154 1.29 -8.77 -2.78
N GLU A 155 2.42 -9.04 -2.14
CA GLU A 155 3.49 -9.90 -2.66
C GLU A 155 3.01 -11.32 -2.99
N GLY A 156 2.17 -11.90 -2.14
CA GLY A 156 1.57 -13.22 -2.38
C GLY A 156 0.69 -13.24 -3.64
N HIS A 157 -0.08 -12.16 -3.89
CA HIS A 157 -0.88 -12.02 -5.11
C HIS A 157 0.01 -11.88 -6.36
N ALA A 158 1.10 -11.11 -6.28
CA ALA A 158 2.07 -10.99 -7.38
C ALA A 158 2.58 -12.36 -7.84
N ILE A 159 2.88 -13.23 -6.89
CA ILE A 159 3.39 -14.59 -7.16
C ILE A 159 2.29 -15.47 -7.77
N CYS A 160 1.09 -15.46 -7.19
CA CYS A 160 -0.03 -16.24 -7.74
C CYS A 160 -0.40 -15.80 -9.17
N MET A 161 -0.43 -14.49 -9.41
CA MET A 161 -0.68 -13.91 -10.74
C MET A 161 0.40 -14.34 -11.74
N ALA A 162 1.67 -14.29 -11.34
CA ALA A 162 2.78 -14.77 -12.17
C ALA A 162 2.64 -16.26 -12.51
N GLY A 163 2.27 -17.08 -11.52
CA GLY A 163 2.01 -18.51 -11.74
C GLY A 163 0.92 -18.74 -12.78
N GLY A 164 -0.19 -18.03 -12.68
CA GLY A 164 -1.27 -18.13 -13.67
C GLY A 164 -0.84 -17.69 -15.06
N MET A 165 -0.11 -16.58 -15.20
CA MET A 165 0.39 -16.09 -16.48
C MET A 165 1.38 -17.07 -17.14
N ALA A 166 2.23 -17.72 -16.34
CA ALA A 166 3.22 -18.66 -16.84
C ALA A 166 2.61 -19.94 -17.44
N THR A 167 1.35 -20.24 -17.17
CA THR A 167 0.65 -21.38 -17.79
C THR A 167 0.25 -21.13 -19.25
N ASP A 168 0.31 -19.87 -19.70
CA ASP A 168 -0.11 -19.47 -21.06
C ASP A 168 1.05 -18.79 -21.86
N ASN A 169 2.24 -19.38 -21.82
CA ASN A 169 3.44 -18.91 -22.54
C ASN A 169 3.89 -17.47 -22.23
N ILE A 170 3.36 -16.85 -21.18
CA ILE A 170 3.83 -15.56 -20.70
C ILE A 170 5.06 -15.78 -19.80
N ILE A 171 6.01 -14.88 -19.87
CA ILE A 171 7.23 -14.88 -19.05
C ILE A 171 7.10 -13.77 -17.99
N PRO A 172 6.48 -14.05 -16.84
CA PRO A 172 6.33 -13.06 -15.79
C PRO A 172 7.63 -12.88 -15.01
N VAL A 173 8.05 -11.64 -14.85
CA VAL A 173 9.22 -11.25 -14.05
C VAL A 173 8.71 -10.48 -12.84
N VAL A 174 9.00 -10.99 -11.63
CA VAL A 174 8.45 -10.46 -10.36
C VAL A 174 9.57 -10.02 -9.43
N PRO A 175 10.18 -8.84 -9.62
CA PRO A 175 11.21 -8.35 -8.72
C PRO A 175 10.55 -7.81 -7.44
N ILE A 176 10.95 -8.40 -6.32
CA ILE A 176 10.51 -8.06 -4.97
C ILE A 176 11.75 -7.96 -4.08
N TYR A 177 11.81 -7.00 -3.17
CA TYR A 177 12.88 -6.95 -2.18
C TYR A 177 12.91 -8.23 -1.34
N SER A 178 14.10 -8.75 -1.09
CA SER A 178 14.30 -10.03 -0.39
C SER A 178 13.57 -10.12 0.95
N SER A 179 13.59 -9.06 1.76
CA SER A 179 12.86 -8.99 3.03
C SER A 179 11.35 -9.00 2.87
N PHE A 180 10.81 -8.44 1.79
CA PHE A 180 9.37 -8.41 1.51
C PHE A 180 8.89 -9.67 0.83
N TYR A 181 9.77 -10.39 0.15
CA TYR A 181 9.48 -11.68 -0.45
C TYR A 181 9.04 -12.72 0.58
N GLN A 182 9.40 -12.53 1.84
CA GLN A 182 8.95 -13.34 2.97
C GLN A 182 7.41 -13.44 3.05
N ARG A 183 6.67 -12.39 2.65
CA ARG A 183 5.19 -12.39 2.64
C ARG A 183 4.59 -13.26 1.52
N GLY A 184 5.37 -13.64 0.55
CA GLY A 184 4.95 -14.49 -0.56
C GLY A 184 5.53 -15.90 -0.51
N TYR A 185 6.22 -16.27 0.58
CA TYR A 185 6.92 -17.54 0.68
C TYR A 185 5.99 -18.76 0.50
N ASP A 186 4.85 -18.74 1.17
CA ASP A 186 3.86 -19.82 1.08
C ASP A 186 3.27 -19.97 -0.33
N GLN A 187 3.19 -18.88 -1.10
CA GLN A 187 2.71 -18.91 -2.48
C GLN A 187 3.79 -19.41 -3.45
N VAL A 188 5.06 -19.15 -3.17
CA VAL A 188 6.16 -19.62 -4.03
C VAL A 188 6.23 -21.14 -4.06
N ILE A 189 6.08 -21.79 -2.93
CA ILE A 189 6.21 -23.25 -2.82
C ILE A 189 5.23 -23.97 -3.76
N PRO A 190 3.88 -23.79 -3.65
CA PRO A 190 2.95 -24.48 -4.53
C PRO A 190 3.03 -24.02 -5.98
N VAL A 191 3.23 -22.72 -6.24
CA VAL A 191 3.31 -22.18 -7.60
C VAL A 191 4.56 -22.70 -8.32
N SER A 192 5.71 -22.72 -7.66
CA SER A 192 6.94 -23.23 -8.27
C SER A 192 6.94 -24.73 -8.46
N TYR A 193 6.28 -25.46 -7.55
CA TYR A 193 6.24 -26.93 -7.60
C TYR A 193 5.24 -27.45 -8.64
N THR A 194 4.14 -26.71 -8.89
CA THR A 194 3.07 -27.17 -9.78
C THR A 194 3.13 -26.56 -11.19
N HIS A 195 3.69 -25.38 -11.38
CA HIS A 195 3.51 -24.62 -12.62
C HIS A 195 4.79 -23.96 -13.18
N LEU A 196 5.88 -23.91 -12.42
CA LEU A 196 7.10 -23.22 -12.83
C LEU A 196 8.35 -24.05 -12.56
N THR A 197 9.11 -24.34 -13.61
CA THR A 197 10.56 -24.43 -13.46
C THR A 197 11.05 -23.01 -13.25
N LEU A 198 11.30 -22.59 -12.00
CA LEU A 198 11.84 -21.28 -11.70
C LEU A 198 13.23 -21.13 -12.32
N PRO A 199 13.42 -20.27 -13.34
CA PRO A 199 14.77 -19.83 -13.64
C PRO A 199 15.17 -18.83 -12.55
N THR A 200 16.04 -19.26 -11.70
CA THR A 200 16.95 -18.46 -10.88
C THR A 200 16.33 -17.34 -10.06
N ILE A 201 16.14 -17.58 -8.78
CA ILE A 201 16.01 -16.57 -7.75
C ILE A 201 17.23 -15.64 -7.84
N LEU A 202 17.03 -14.42 -8.29
CA LEU A 202 18.03 -13.37 -8.16
C LEU A 202 18.16 -13.05 -6.67
N ARG A 203 19.24 -13.51 -6.07
CA ARG A 203 19.66 -13.03 -4.76
C ARG A 203 20.14 -11.60 -4.92
N VAL A 204 19.46 -10.68 -4.28
CA VAL A 204 19.94 -9.33 -4.01
C VAL A 204 20.25 -9.24 -2.53
#